data_f033a7a7ddc40692acefab6d485683f6
#
_entry.id   f033a7a7ddc40692acefab6d485683f6
#
_cell.length_a   1.000
_cell.length_b   1.000
_cell.length_c   1.000
_cell.angle_alpha   90.00
_cell.angle_beta   90.00
_cell.angle_gamma   90.00
#
_symmetry.space_group_name_H-M   'P 1'
#
loop_
_entity.id
_entity.type
_entity.pdbx_description
1 polymer ?
#
loop_
_entity_poly.entity_id
_entity_poly.type
_entity_poly.pdbx_seq_one_letter_code
_entity_poly.pdbx_strand_id
1 'polypeptide(L)'
;MNHYKNNLLEELHRLTEAVQASHADIAPTYLEYTQLAFAIATDCGEAGRADFMSLCSLSPKHDSAAAEKLFSNALHTCKGDIHLGSVFHLAEMCGVRVAPSHKNADADAADAGPFFSHTCARYNKVENEEKETGKKKHEEEEKEMKGTEPLSPLPYFPQDHDWPEPLKSILSFAKTPAQHDVLLLGAMTVLGTSLSHIVRCKYGDKWQYPCLQTFITGHAAAGKSVLVWVRKLIEPIHEEIRRQVAESMKAYRKELRAYEALGKARKDKEPPVAPPNRMFIIPGNNTGTGLLQNLIDSDGTGIICESEADTVSTAIGTEFGNWSDTLRKAFDHDRLSYNRRTDREYKETTACY
;
A
#
# COMPACT_ATOMS: atom_id res chain seq x y z
N MET A 1 -20.54 -14.89 -28.32
CA MET A 1 -20.55 -14.30 -26.94
C MET A 1 -21.42 -15.08 -25.94
N ASN A 2 -22.62 -15.57 -26.28
CA ASN A 2 -23.46 -16.31 -25.32
C ASN A 2 -22.93 -17.68 -24.88
N HIS A 3 -22.23 -18.41 -25.73
CA HIS A 3 -21.74 -19.77 -25.40
C HIS A 3 -20.61 -19.76 -24.35
N TYR A 4 -19.75 -18.76 -24.40
CA TYR A 4 -18.62 -18.59 -23.45
C TYR A 4 -19.11 -18.23 -22.03
N LYS A 5 -20.07 -17.30 -21.91
CA LYS A 5 -20.64 -16.92 -20.62
C LYS A 5 -21.44 -18.08 -19.97
N ASN A 6 -22.09 -18.91 -20.73
CA ASN A 6 -22.81 -20.09 -20.21
C ASN A 6 -21.81 -21.11 -19.60
N ASN A 7 -20.65 -21.30 -20.23
CA ASN A 7 -19.63 -22.21 -19.73
C ASN A 7 -19.04 -21.75 -18.40
N LEU A 8 -18.78 -20.43 -18.26
CA LEU A 8 -18.29 -19.82 -17.02
C LEU A 8 -19.30 -19.93 -15.88
N LEU A 9 -20.57 -19.77 -16.18
CA LEU A 9 -21.62 -19.91 -15.18
C LEU A 9 -21.77 -21.37 -14.71
N GLU A 10 -21.66 -22.36 -15.60
CA GLU A 10 -21.65 -23.77 -15.24
C GLU A 10 -20.44 -24.12 -14.35
N GLU A 11 -19.28 -23.58 -14.64
CA GLU A 11 -18.10 -23.78 -13.82
C GLU A 11 -18.26 -23.13 -12.44
N LEU A 12 -18.84 -21.93 -12.37
CA LEU A 12 -19.15 -21.26 -11.10
C LEU A 12 -20.13 -22.10 -10.26
N HIS A 13 -21.21 -22.63 -10.87
CA HIS A 13 -22.17 -23.49 -10.16
C HIS A 13 -21.50 -24.72 -9.55
N ARG A 14 -20.64 -25.41 -10.32
CA ARG A 14 -19.90 -26.58 -9.83
C ARG A 14 -18.96 -26.23 -8.67
N LEU A 15 -18.31 -25.07 -8.76
CA LEU A 15 -17.47 -24.60 -7.66
C LEU A 15 -18.32 -24.29 -6.42
N THR A 16 -19.44 -23.60 -6.60
CA THR A 16 -20.37 -23.28 -5.50
C THR A 16 -20.87 -24.55 -4.80
N GLU A 17 -21.27 -25.58 -5.55
CA GLU A 17 -21.67 -26.86 -5.00
C GLU A 17 -20.54 -27.54 -4.21
N ALA A 18 -19.31 -27.53 -4.71
CA ALA A 18 -18.16 -28.11 -4.04
C ALA A 18 -17.81 -27.37 -2.76
N VAL A 19 -17.85 -26.03 -2.76
CA VAL A 19 -17.60 -25.19 -1.59
C VAL A 19 -18.69 -25.41 -0.53
N GLN A 20 -19.96 -25.46 -0.94
CA GLN A 20 -21.06 -25.77 -0.03
C GLN A 20 -20.95 -27.18 0.59
N ALA A 21 -20.58 -28.17 -0.20
CA ALA A 21 -20.38 -29.54 0.30
C ALA A 21 -19.23 -29.63 1.32
N SER A 22 -18.21 -28.78 1.19
CA SER A 22 -17.09 -28.73 2.14
C SER A 22 -17.34 -27.83 3.34
N HIS A 23 -18.44 -27.06 3.33
CA HIS A 23 -18.72 -26.02 4.34
C HIS A 23 -17.58 -25.02 4.54
N ALA A 24 -16.77 -24.77 3.52
CA ALA A 24 -15.62 -23.88 3.60
C ALA A 24 -16.03 -22.41 3.42
N ASP A 25 -15.63 -21.54 4.35
CA ASP A 25 -15.71 -20.08 4.16
C ASP A 25 -14.53 -19.64 3.31
N ILE A 26 -14.78 -19.39 2.02
CA ILE A 26 -13.75 -18.98 1.04
C ILE A 26 -13.51 -17.47 1.01
N ALA A 27 -14.23 -16.70 1.81
CA ALA A 27 -14.14 -15.26 1.87
C ALA A 27 -14.24 -14.72 3.32
N PRO A 28 -13.35 -15.17 4.25
CA PRO A 28 -13.41 -14.81 5.66
C PRO A 28 -13.13 -13.34 5.95
N THR A 29 -12.44 -12.63 5.03
CA THR A 29 -12.12 -11.20 5.15
C THR A 29 -12.98 -10.36 4.22
N TYR A 30 -13.13 -9.06 4.55
CA TYR A 30 -13.87 -8.12 3.72
C TYR A 30 -13.25 -7.96 2.32
N LEU A 31 -11.93 -8.07 2.21
CA LEU A 31 -11.21 -7.99 0.94
C LEU A 31 -11.59 -9.15 0.02
N GLU A 32 -11.52 -10.38 0.52
CA GLU A 32 -11.90 -11.59 -0.23
C GLU A 32 -13.37 -11.57 -0.61
N TYR A 33 -14.22 -11.10 0.31
CA TYR A 33 -15.65 -10.93 0.07
C TYR A 33 -15.93 -9.96 -1.09
N THR A 34 -15.16 -8.86 -1.16
CA THR A 34 -15.25 -7.89 -2.24
C THR A 34 -14.70 -8.47 -3.55
N GLN A 35 -13.56 -9.17 -3.51
CA GLN A 35 -12.99 -9.85 -4.69
C GLN A 35 -13.96 -10.87 -5.29
N LEU A 36 -14.62 -11.65 -4.43
CA LEU A 36 -15.66 -12.61 -4.84
C LEU A 36 -16.80 -11.92 -5.60
N ALA A 37 -17.32 -10.80 -5.07
CA ALA A 37 -18.38 -10.03 -5.68
C ALA A 37 -17.98 -9.50 -7.07
N PHE A 38 -16.81 -8.86 -7.18
CA PHE A 38 -16.34 -8.27 -8.43
C PHE A 38 -15.99 -9.32 -9.48
N ALA A 39 -15.34 -10.42 -9.10
CA ALA A 39 -15.00 -11.52 -10.01
C ALA A 39 -16.24 -12.14 -10.66
N ILE A 40 -17.25 -12.47 -9.85
CA ILE A 40 -18.49 -13.08 -10.33
C ILE A 40 -19.30 -12.06 -11.16
N ALA A 41 -19.36 -10.79 -10.72
CA ALA A 41 -20.06 -9.74 -11.48
C ALA A 41 -19.41 -9.49 -12.84
N THR A 42 -18.08 -9.53 -12.95
CA THR A 42 -17.33 -9.32 -14.20
C THR A 42 -17.64 -10.41 -15.23
N ASP A 43 -17.51 -11.66 -14.85
CA ASP A 43 -17.59 -12.79 -15.80
C ASP A 43 -18.99 -13.35 -15.99
N CYS A 44 -19.77 -13.43 -14.92
CA CYS A 44 -21.12 -14.03 -14.95
C CYS A 44 -22.25 -12.98 -14.94
N GLY A 45 -21.96 -11.75 -14.55
CA GLY A 45 -22.96 -10.68 -14.45
C GLY A 45 -24.06 -11.01 -13.45
N GLU A 46 -25.29 -10.60 -13.74
CA GLU A 46 -26.47 -10.84 -12.90
C GLU A 46 -26.74 -12.33 -12.67
N ALA A 47 -26.41 -13.20 -13.65
CA ALA A 47 -26.63 -14.63 -13.54
C ALA A 47 -25.83 -15.30 -12.40
N GLY A 48 -24.69 -14.73 -11.99
CA GLY A 48 -23.88 -15.24 -10.91
C GLY A 48 -24.33 -14.81 -9.50
N ARG A 49 -25.39 -14.00 -9.37
CA ARG A 49 -25.85 -13.47 -8.08
C ARG A 49 -26.21 -14.58 -7.09
N ALA A 50 -26.92 -15.62 -7.54
CA ALA A 50 -27.33 -16.71 -6.68
C ALA A 50 -26.13 -17.48 -6.10
N ASP A 51 -25.11 -17.71 -6.93
CA ASP A 51 -23.87 -18.37 -6.51
C ASP A 51 -23.10 -17.52 -5.52
N PHE A 52 -22.98 -16.21 -5.80
CA PHE A 52 -22.35 -15.27 -4.88
C PHE A 52 -23.03 -15.29 -3.50
N MET A 53 -24.37 -15.22 -3.44
CA MET A 53 -25.10 -15.24 -2.18
C MET A 53 -24.92 -16.58 -1.46
N SER A 54 -24.91 -17.69 -2.20
CA SER A 54 -24.67 -19.03 -1.66
C SER A 54 -23.27 -19.17 -1.04
N LEU A 55 -22.24 -18.70 -1.74
CA LEU A 55 -20.85 -18.72 -1.24
C LEU A 55 -20.69 -17.84 0.00
N CYS A 56 -21.27 -16.64 -0.02
CA CYS A 56 -21.23 -15.72 1.11
C CYS A 56 -21.96 -16.23 2.35
N SER A 57 -23.03 -17.03 2.17
CA SER A 57 -23.83 -17.58 3.29
C SER A 57 -23.05 -18.51 4.22
N LEU A 58 -21.90 -19.02 3.79
CA LEU A 58 -21.02 -19.88 4.57
C LEU A 58 -20.16 -19.08 5.58
N SER A 59 -20.04 -17.78 5.40
CA SER A 59 -19.30 -16.94 6.36
C SER A 59 -20.16 -16.63 7.60
N PRO A 60 -19.61 -16.79 8.83
CA PRO A 60 -20.32 -16.45 10.07
C PRO A 60 -20.62 -14.94 10.19
N LYS A 61 -20.02 -14.11 9.34
CA LYS A 61 -20.23 -12.65 9.29
C LYS A 61 -21.20 -12.23 8.20
N HIS A 62 -21.87 -13.20 7.53
CA HIS A 62 -22.76 -12.92 6.41
C HIS A 62 -23.96 -12.06 6.82
N ASP A 63 -24.13 -10.93 6.11
CA ASP A 63 -25.33 -10.10 6.13
C ASP A 63 -25.91 -10.08 4.70
N SER A 64 -27.06 -10.70 4.53
CA SER A 64 -27.71 -10.82 3.22
C SER A 64 -28.01 -9.49 2.56
N ALA A 65 -28.42 -8.46 3.33
CA ALA A 65 -28.74 -7.13 2.79
C ALA A 65 -27.46 -6.37 2.37
N ALA A 66 -26.37 -6.55 3.11
CA ALA A 66 -25.08 -5.97 2.75
C ALA A 66 -24.48 -6.67 1.52
N ALA A 67 -24.60 -7.98 1.42
CA ALA A 67 -24.16 -8.78 0.27
C ALA A 67 -24.89 -8.40 -1.01
N GLU A 68 -26.19 -8.25 -0.97
CA GLU A 68 -27.03 -7.79 -2.08
C GLU A 68 -26.59 -6.42 -2.60
N LYS A 69 -26.35 -5.47 -1.69
CA LYS A 69 -25.86 -4.13 -2.05
C LYS A 69 -24.47 -4.17 -2.65
N LEU A 70 -23.57 -4.98 -2.10
CA LEU A 70 -22.21 -5.14 -2.60
C LEU A 70 -22.22 -5.70 -4.03
N PHE A 71 -22.98 -6.77 -4.28
CA PHE A 71 -23.06 -7.37 -5.60
C PHE A 71 -23.69 -6.43 -6.63
N SER A 72 -24.75 -5.71 -6.25
CA SER A 72 -25.36 -4.69 -7.10
C SER A 72 -24.40 -3.56 -7.43
N ASN A 73 -23.58 -3.12 -6.46
CA ASN A 73 -22.53 -2.13 -6.70
C ASN A 73 -21.43 -2.70 -7.63
N ALA A 74 -21.01 -3.95 -7.43
CA ALA A 74 -20.03 -4.61 -8.28
C ALA A 74 -20.50 -4.66 -9.75
N LEU A 75 -21.76 -5.00 -10.01
CA LEU A 75 -22.33 -5.01 -11.36
C LEU A 75 -22.29 -3.64 -12.07
N HIS A 76 -22.42 -2.54 -11.31
CA HIS A 76 -22.39 -1.19 -11.87
C HIS A 76 -20.98 -0.62 -12.01
N THR A 77 -20.03 -1.11 -11.23
CA THR A 77 -18.69 -0.53 -11.12
C THR A 77 -17.56 -1.43 -11.62
N CYS A 78 -17.85 -2.70 -11.98
CA CYS A 78 -16.82 -3.63 -12.47
C CYS A 78 -16.16 -3.10 -13.75
N LYS A 79 -14.82 -3.04 -13.73
CA LYS A 79 -14.01 -2.60 -14.88
C LYS A 79 -13.36 -3.75 -15.65
N GLY A 80 -13.61 -4.98 -15.24
CA GLY A 80 -13.03 -6.18 -15.86
C GLY A 80 -11.63 -6.55 -15.36
N ASP A 81 -11.21 -6.02 -14.21
CA ASP A 81 -9.85 -6.26 -13.66
C ASP A 81 -9.76 -7.53 -12.81
N ILE A 82 -10.89 -8.04 -12.29
CA ILE A 82 -10.96 -9.24 -11.45
C ILE A 82 -11.88 -10.25 -12.12
N HIS A 83 -11.40 -11.48 -12.30
CA HIS A 83 -12.06 -12.54 -13.04
C HIS A 83 -12.34 -13.77 -12.16
N LEU A 84 -13.18 -14.70 -12.67
CA LEU A 84 -13.61 -15.90 -11.97
C LEU A 84 -12.46 -16.80 -11.50
N GLY A 85 -11.28 -16.71 -12.14
CA GLY A 85 -10.06 -17.35 -11.67
C GLY A 85 -9.69 -17.02 -10.21
N SER A 86 -9.99 -15.80 -9.75
CA SER A 86 -9.78 -15.42 -8.35
C SER A 86 -10.69 -16.18 -7.38
N VAL A 87 -11.90 -16.52 -7.79
CA VAL A 87 -12.86 -17.33 -6.99
C VAL A 87 -12.35 -18.75 -6.82
N PHE A 88 -11.85 -19.36 -7.92
CA PHE A 88 -11.23 -20.69 -7.87
C PHE A 88 -10.00 -20.71 -6.97
N HIS A 89 -9.18 -19.66 -7.01
CA HIS A 89 -8.01 -19.55 -6.16
C HIS A 89 -8.41 -19.46 -4.67
N LEU A 90 -9.40 -18.64 -4.31
CA LEU A 90 -9.91 -18.58 -2.95
C LEU A 90 -10.43 -19.93 -2.44
N ALA A 91 -11.13 -20.67 -3.29
CA ALA A 91 -11.60 -22.00 -2.96
C ALA A 91 -10.45 -23.01 -2.76
N GLU A 92 -9.43 -22.95 -3.62
CA GLU A 92 -8.24 -23.82 -3.52
C GLU A 92 -7.44 -23.53 -2.25
N MET A 93 -7.30 -22.28 -1.84
CA MET A 93 -6.66 -21.91 -0.57
C MET A 93 -7.40 -22.49 0.64
N CYS A 94 -8.71 -22.67 0.54
CA CYS A 94 -9.53 -23.35 1.55
C CYS A 94 -9.58 -24.88 1.38
N GLY A 95 -8.79 -25.45 0.45
CA GLY A 95 -8.70 -26.89 0.24
C GLY A 95 -9.76 -27.47 -0.70
N VAL A 96 -10.60 -26.62 -1.32
CA VAL A 96 -11.66 -27.06 -2.25
C VAL A 96 -11.13 -27.02 -3.68
N ARG A 97 -10.97 -28.20 -4.30
CA ARG A 97 -10.51 -28.34 -5.68
C ARG A 97 -11.61 -28.86 -6.58
N VAL A 98 -11.92 -28.16 -7.64
CA VAL A 98 -12.87 -28.57 -8.67
C VAL A 98 -12.10 -28.88 -9.95
N ALA A 99 -12.17 -30.12 -10.43
CA ALA A 99 -11.54 -30.51 -11.70
C ALA A 99 -12.23 -29.79 -12.88
N PRO A 100 -11.47 -29.23 -13.84
CA PRO A 100 -12.03 -28.61 -15.03
C PRO A 100 -12.88 -29.64 -15.85
N SER A 101 -13.98 -29.19 -16.39
CA SER A 101 -14.87 -30.01 -17.21
C SER A 101 -14.22 -30.29 -18.55
N HIS A 102 -13.60 -31.46 -18.73
CA HIS A 102 -13.17 -31.96 -20.03
C HIS A 102 -14.39 -32.41 -20.87
N LYS A 103 -14.98 -31.48 -21.58
CA LYS A 103 -15.78 -31.77 -22.78
C LYS A 103 -15.33 -30.79 -23.86
N ASN A 104 -14.29 -31.16 -24.59
CA ASN A 104 -13.95 -30.80 -25.97
C ASN A 104 -12.48 -31.07 -26.22
N ALA A 105 -12.15 -32.34 -26.34
CA ALA A 105 -10.81 -32.76 -26.79
C ALA A 105 -10.75 -33.03 -28.30
N ASP A 106 -11.77 -32.69 -29.09
CA ASP A 106 -11.74 -32.83 -30.55
C ASP A 106 -12.71 -31.85 -31.20
N ALA A 107 -12.30 -30.61 -31.41
CA ALA A 107 -12.74 -29.75 -32.52
C ALA A 107 -12.04 -28.38 -32.41
N ASP A 108 -11.30 -28.05 -33.48
CA ASP A 108 -10.79 -26.71 -33.82
C ASP A 108 -9.75 -26.03 -32.92
N ALA A 109 -8.52 -26.47 -33.13
CA ALA A 109 -7.30 -25.78 -32.67
C ALA A 109 -6.97 -24.55 -33.54
N ALA A 110 -7.95 -23.68 -33.89
CA ALA A 110 -7.64 -22.55 -34.75
C ALA A 110 -8.26 -21.20 -34.37
N ASP A 111 -9.23 -21.11 -33.42
CA ASP A 111 -9.87 -19.82 -33.14
C ASP A 111 -10.45 -19.62 -31.72
N ALA A 112 -9.89 -20.24 -30.71
CA ALA A 112 -10.17 -19.90 -29.32
C ALA A 112 -8.96 -19.22 -28.73
N GLY A 113 -9.03 -17.91 -28.57
CA GLY A 113 -7.98 -17.11 -27.95
C GLY A 113 -7.55 -17.67 -26.59
N PRO A 114 -6.25 -17.60 -26.27
CA PRO A 114 -5.60 -18.42 -25.26
C PRO A 114 -5.74 -17.85 -23.83
N PHE A 115 -6.96 -17.69 -23.31
CA PHE A 115 -7.06 -16.99 -22.01
C PHE A 115 -7.50 -17.86 -20.82
N PHE A 116 -8.14 -18.99 -21.00
CA PHE A 116 -8.69 -19.72 -19.84
C PHE A 116 -7.97 -21.04 -19.49
N SER A 117 -7.52 -21.81 -20.45
CA SER A 117 -6.74 -23.03 -20.14
C SER A 117 -5.27 -22.75 -19.87
N HIS A 118 -4.75 -21.64 -20.43
CA HIS A 118 -3.36 -21.22 -20.21
C HIS A 118 -3.13 -20.44 -18.91
N THR A 119 -4.15 -19.76 -18.33
CA THR A 119 -3.93 -19.02 -17.06
C THR A 119 -3.92 -19.96 -15.86
N CYS A 120 -4.83 -20.91 -15.77
CA CYS A 120 -4.79 -21.92 -14.70
C CYS A 120 -3.62 -22.90 -14.88
N ALA A 121 -3.36 -23.37 -16.11
CA ALA A 121 -2.24 -24.27 -16.35
C ALA A 121 -0.89 -23.55 -16.28
N ARG A 122 -0.83 -22.26 -16.67
CA ARG A 122 0.39 -21.45 -16.52
C ARG A 122 0.63 -21.04 -15.08
N TYR A 123 -0.44 -20.70 -14.33
CA TYR A 123 -0.31 -20.39 -12.92
C TYR A 123 0.11 -21.62 -12.11
N ASN A 124 -0.53 -22.76 -12.32
CA ASN A 124 -0.13 -24.02 -11.69
C ASN A 124 1.24 -24.52 -12.18
N LYS A 125 1.65 -24.21 -13.43
CA LYS A 125 2.96 -24.57 -13.95
C LYS A 125 4.04 -23.62 -13.44
N VAL A 126 3.73 -22.32 -13.33
CA VAL A 126 4.65 -21.33 -12.73
C VAL A 126 4.78 -21.55 -11.23
N GLU A 127 3.69 -21.80 -10.48
CA GLU A 127 3.79 -22.13 -9.05
C GLU A 127 4.45 -23.48 -8.78
N ASN A 128 4.24 -24.49 -9.63
CA ASN A 128 4.94 -25.77 -9.50
C ASN A 128 6.39 -25.68 -9.97
N GLU A 129 6.67 -24.91 -11.04
CA GLU A 129 8.04 -24.61 -11.45
C GLU A 129 8.75 -23.68 -10.46
N GLU A 130 8.04 -22.72 -9.83
CA GLU A 130 8.58 -21.90 -8.74
C GLU A 130 8.73 -22.68 -7.43
N LYS A 131 7.81 -23.59 -7.10
CA LYS A 131 7.98 -24.49 -5.94
C LYS A 131 9.02 -25.59 -6.18
N GLU A 132 9.14 -26.12 -7.39
CA GLU A 132 10.21 -27.05 -7.74
C GLU A 132 11.55 -26.35 -7.98
N THR A 133 11.57 -25.17 -8.61
CA THR A 133 12.77 -24.34 -8.72
C THR A 133 13.10 -23.68 -7.38
N GLY A 134 12.14 -23.31 -6.56
CA GLY A 134 12.34 -22.83 -5.19
C GLY A 134 12.88 -23.93 -4.28
N LYS A 135 12.35 -25.16 -4.36
CA LYS A 135 12.91 -26.31 -3.64
C LYS A 135 14.28 -26.73 -4.18
N LYS A 136 14.46 -26.77 -5.51
CA LYS A 136 15.77 -27.06 -6.12
C LYS A 136 16.77 -25.94 -5.87
N LYS A 137 16.36 -24.67 -5.94
CA LYS A 137 17.19 -23.54 -5.51
C LYS A 137 17.50 -23.59 -4.02
N HIS A 138 16.53 -23.90 -3.16
CA HIS A 138 16.80 -24.05 -1.72
C HIS A 138 17.69 -25.26 -1.43
N GLU A 139 17.52 -26.38 -2.15
CA GLU A 139 18.39 -27.54 -2.02
C GLU A 139 19.74 -27.34 -2.71
N GLU A 140 19.81 -26.58 -3.80
CA GLU A 140 21.06 -26.15 -4.44
C GLU A 140 21.75 -25.06 -3.64
N GLU A 141 21.01 -24.07 -3.11
CA GLU A 141 21.53 -23.06 -2.18
C GLU A 141 21.95 -23.69 -0.85
N GLU A 142 21.25 -24.70 -0.32
CA GLU A 142 21.73 -25.49 0.84
C GLU A 142 22.93 -26.38 0.51
N LYS A 143 23.06 -26.84 -0.72
CA LYS A 143 24.25 -27.61 -1.18
C LYS A 143 25.41 -26.69 -1.54
N GLU A 144 25.15 -25.52 -2.13
CA GLU A 144 26.16 -24.49 -2.35
C GLU A 144 26.61 -23.84 -1.05
N MET A 145 25.69 -23.63 -0.08
CA MET A 145 26.06 -23.14 1.26
C MET A 145 26.88 -24.13 2.08
N LYS A 146 26.89 -25.43 1.74
CA LYS A 146 27.78 -26.40 2.38
C LYS A 146 29.20 -26.42 1.81
N GLY A 147 29.46 -25.68 0.74
CA GLY A 147 30.75 -25.54 0.08
C GLY A 147 31.34 -24.14 0.03
N THR A 148 30.57 -23.13 0.40
CA THR A 148 31.05 -21.73 0.52
C THR A 148 31.55 -21.47 1.94
N GLU A 149 32.77 -20.95 2.03
CA GLU A 149 33.23 -20.34 3.27
C GLU A 149 32.12 -19.39 3.79
N PRO A 150 31.85 -19.36 5.11
CA PRO A 150 30.83 -18.49 5.65
C PRO A 150 31.13 -17.07 5.18
N LEU A 151 30.17 -16.45 4.47
CA LEU A 151 30.26 -15.07 4.06
C LEU A 151 30.73 -14.25 5.25
N SER A 152 31.82 -13.53 5.08
CA SER A 152 32.31 -12.63 6.11
C SER A 152 31.16 -11.74 6.53
N PRO A 153 30.85 -11.64 7.85
CA PRO A 153 29.76 -10.78 8.30
C PRO A 153 30.02 -9.37 7.81
N LEU A 154 28.97 -8.67 7.39
CA LEU A 154 29.08 -7.26 7.00
C LEU A 154 29.70 -6.46 8.17
N PRO A 155 30.61 -5.53 7.87
CA PRO A 155 31.21 -4.71 8.91
C PRO A 155 30.13 -3.83 9.56
N TYR A 156 30.23 -3.66 10.85
CA TYR A 156 29.45 -2.68 11.60
C TYR A 156 30.07 -1.29 11.51
N PHE A 157 29.26 -0.26 11.71
CA PHE A 157 29.79 1.08 11.95
C PHE A 157 30.67 1.10 13.19
N PRO A 158 31.70 1.97 13.24
CA PRO A 158 32.58 2.07 14.40
C PRO A 158 31.77 2.33 15.68
N GLN A 159 31.91 1.45 16.65
CA GLN A 159 31.17 1.53 17.93
C GLN A 159 31.82 2.52 18.92
N ASP A 160 33.09 2.81 18.73
CA ASP A 160 33.91 3.69 19.54
C ASP A 160 34.00 5.12 19.00
N HIS A 161 33.29 5.42 17.91
CA HIS A 161 33.28 6.75 17.34
C HIS A 161 32.53 7.73 18.26
N ASP A 162 33.13 8.92 18.51
CA ASP A 162 32.47 9.97 19.27
C ASP A 162 31.47 10.74 18.41
N TRP A 163 30.24 10.21 18.39
CA TRP A 163 29.14 10.80 17.63
C TRP A 163 28.67 12.11 18.28
N PRO A 164 28.34 13.15 17.50
CA PRO A 164 27.76 14.38 18.03
C PRO A 164 26.35 14.16 18.60
N GLU A 165 25.93 15.05 19.49
CA GLU A 165 24.52 15.11 19.87
C GLU A 165 23.65 15.61 18.68
N PRO A 166 22.42 15.07 18.48
CA PRO A 166 21.72 14.10 19.36
C PRO A 166 21.97 12.61 19.01
N LEU A 167 22.88 12.28 18.08
CA LEU A 167 23.16 10.89 17.68
C LEU A 167 23.68 10.08 18.88
N LYS A 168 24.60 10.64 19.65
CA LYS A 168 25.17 9.99 20.83
C LYS A 168 24.09 9.54 21.83
N SER A 169 23.13 10.40 22.10
CA SER A 169 22.01 10.09 22.99
C SER A 169 21.16 8.93 22.45
N ILE A 170 20.83 8.93 21.17
CA ILE A 170 20.03 7.87 20.56
C ILE A 170 20.79 6.54 20.51
N LEU A 171 22.06 6.56 20.14
CA LEU A 171 22.87 5.36 20.03
C LEU A 171 23.10 4.67 21.39
N SER A 172 22.99 5.42 22.52
CA SER A 172 23.06 4.85 23.85
C SER A 172 21.96 3.82 24.17
N PHE A 173 20.87 3.79 23.41
CA PHE A 173 19.81 2.78 23.54
C PHE A 173 20.15 1.45 22.87
N ALA A 174 21.23 1.38 22.09
CA ALA A 174 21.68 0.14 21.46
C ALA A 174 22.24 -0.83 22.50
N LYS A 175 21.84 -2.10 22.40
CA LYS A 175 22.36 -3.20 23.22
C LYS A 175 23.29 -4.13 22.46
N THR A 176 23.29 -4.04 21.13
CA THR A 176 24.12 -4.85 20.23
C THR A 176 24.65 -3.97 19.10
N PRO A 177 25.78 -4.35 18.46
CA PRO A 177 26.29 -3.63 17.28
C PRO A 177 25.25 -3.48 16.15
N ALA A 178 24.44 -4.51 15.91
CA ALA A 178 23.37 -4.45 14.93
C ALA A 178 22.29 -3.41 15.27
N GLN A 179 21.93 -3.28 16.56
CA GLN A 179 20.99 -2.24 17.01
C GLN A 179 21.60 -0.84 16.90
N HIS A 180 22.90 -0.71 17.14
CA HIS A 180 23.61 0.55 16.95
C HIS A 180 23.51 1.02 15.50
N ASP A 181 23.76 0.13 14.53
CA ASP A 181 23.71 0.46 13.12
C ASP A 181 22.29 0.81 12.65
N VAL A 182 21.29 0.05 13.13
CA VAL A 182 19.87 0.33 12.87
C VAL A 182 19.45 1.70 13.40
N LEU A 183 19.86 2.04 14.64
CA LEU A 183 19.59 3.34 15.23
C LEU A 183 20.30 4.47 14.51
N LEU A 184 21.57 4.27 14.11
CA LEU A 184 22.34 5.26 13.38
C LEU A 184 21.70 5.58 12.03
N LEU A 185 21.39 4.57 11.23
CA LEU A 185 20.73 4.75 9.93
C LEU A 185 19.37 5.42 10.06
N GLY A 186 18.56 4.98 11.02
CA GLY A 186 17.27 5.60 11.29
C GLY A 186 17.41 7.07 11.73
N ALA A 187 18.33 7.37 12.65
CA ALA A 187 18.59 8.73 13.13
C ALA A 187 19.08 9.64 12.00
N MET A 188 19.99 9.17 11.16
CA MET A 188 20.45 9.91 9.98
C MET A 188 19.30 10.24 9.04
N THR A 189 18.36 9.31 8.84
CA THR A 189 17.19 9.52 7.99
C THR A 189 16.29 10.63 8.52
N VAL A 190 15.91 10.57 9.80
CA VAL A 190 14.98 11.57 10.38
C VAL A 190 15.63 12.93 10.59
N LEU A 191 16.90 12.96 10.97
CA LEU A 191 17.65 14.21 11.11
C LEU A 191 17.92 14.84 9.75
N GLY A 192 18.20 14.04 8.73
CA GLY A 192 18.37 14.51 7.37
C GLY A 192 17.17 15.34 6.90
N THR A 193 15.96 14.81 7.06
CA THR A 193 14.73 15.54 6.73
C THR A 193 14.60 16.84 7.55
N SER A 194 14.95 16.80 8.84
CA SER A 194 14.90 17.99 9.71
C SER A 194 15.87 19.11 9.28
N LEU A 195 16.97 18.75 8.62
CA LEU A 195 18.03 19.65 8.18
C LEU A 195 17.92 20.05 6.70
N SER A 196 16.92 19.58 5.98
CA SER A 196 16.80 19.73 4.53
C SER A 196 16.84 21.16 4.02
N HIS A 197 16.32 22.13 4.79
CA HIS A 197 16.37 23.55 4.43
C HIS A 197 17.69 24.24 4.85
N ILE A 198 18.55 23.57 5.62
CA ILE A 198 19.74 24.15 6.20
C ILE A 198 20.99 23.63 5.49
N VAL A 199 21.01 22.33 5.15
CA VAL A 199 22.18 21.63 4.63
C VAL A 199 21.89 21.09 3.23
N ARG A 200 22.80 21.31 2.31
CA ARG A 200 22.81 20.72 0.98
C ARG A 200 24.23 20.57 0.47
N CYS A 201 24.48 19.63 -0.41
CA CYS A 201 25.76 19.50 -1.11
C CYS A 201 25.57 19.58 -2.64
N LYS A 202 26.61 20.00 -3.34
CA LYS A 202 26.61 20.00 -4.80
C LYS A 202 27.17 18.68 -5.30
N TYR A 203 26.39 17.96 -6.12
CA TYR A 203 26.82 16.74 -6.77
C TYR A 203 26.61 16.88 -8.28
N GLY A 204 27.71 17.03 -9.02
CA GLY A 204 27.64 17.44 -10.43
C GLY A 204 26.96 18.80 -10.58
N ASP A 205 25.92 18.86 -11.39
CA ASP A 205 25.15 20.08 -11.64
C ASP A 205 23.89 20.20 -10.75
N LYS A 206 23.62 19.20 -9.91
CA LYS A 206 22.44 19.19 -9.03
C LYS A 206 22.82 19.47 -7.57
N TRP A 207 21.87 20.05 -6.84
CA TRP A 207 21.90 20.12 -5.41
C TRP A 207 21.29 18.86 -4.82
N GLN A 208 21.97 18.25 -3.86
CA GLN A 208 21.48 17.12 -3.09
C GLN A 208 21.22 17.53 -1.64
N TYR A 209 20.15 17.04 -1.10
CA TYR A 209 19.73 17.31 0.28
C TYR A 209 19.86 16.04 1.12
N PRO A 210 20.00 16.16 2.45
CA PRO A 210 20.24 15.00 3.32
C PRO A 210 18.97 14.18 3.58
N CYS A 211 18.18 13.90 2.54
CA CYS A 211 16.94 13.13 2.61
C CYS A 211 17.20 11.69 2.19
N LEU A 212 16.85 10.75 3.05
CA LEU A 212 17.05 9.32 2.84
C LEU A 212 15.73 8.57 2.85
N GLN A 213 15.67 7.49 2.07
CA GLN A 213 14.63 6.48 2.12
C GLN A 213 15.26 5.20 2.69
N THR A 214 14.86 4.84 3.91
CA THR A 214 15.47 3.72 4.63
C THR A 214 14.44 2.65 4.94
N PHE A 215 14.71 1.42 4.50
CA PHE A 215 13.94 0.24 4.80
C PHE A 215 14.78 -0.73 5.62
N ILE A 216 14.30 -1.07 6.80
CA ILE A 216 15.02 -1.96 7.72
C ILE A 216 14.25 -3.27 7.82
N THR A 217 14.88 -4.33 7.30
CA THR A 217 14.33 -5.69 7.34
C THR A 217 15.11 -6.54 8.34
N GLY A 218 14.49 -7.59 8.82
CA GLY A 218 15.12 -8.55 9.73
C GLY A 218 14.11 -9.55 10.26
N HIS A 219 14.61 -10.67 10.77
CA HIS A 219 13.77 -11.71 11.36
C HIS A 219 12.93 -11.20 12.52
N ALA A 220 11.91 -11.96 12.90
CA ALA A 220 11.16 -11.70 14.13
C ALA A 220 12.13 -11.67 15.32
N ALA A 221 11.88 -10.81 16.29
CA ALA A 221 12.72 -10.59 17.47
C ALA A 221 14.18 -10.12 17.21
N ALA A 222 14.53 -9.68 15.99
CA ALA A 222 15.86 -9.14 15.66
C ALA A 222 16.18 -7.77 16.31
N GLY A 223 15.30 -7.27 17.16
CA GLY A 223 15.53 -6.03 17.90
C GLY A 223 15.22 -4.74 17.13
N LYS A 224 14.52 -4.80 16.00
CA LYS A 224 14.12 -3.62 15.19
C LYS A 224 13.28 -2.59 15.95
N SER A 225 12.60 -3.00 17.02
CA SER A 225 11.77 -2.13 17.85
C SER A 225 12.52 -0.96 18.50
N VAL A 226 13.85 -0.98 18.53
CA VAL A 226 14.66 0.16 18.99
C VAL A 226 14.44 1.42 18.15
N LEU A 227 13.95 1.29 16.91
CA LEU A 227 13.62 2.42 16.03
C LEU A 227 12.54 3.36 16.60
N VAL A 228 11.78 2.94 17.60
CA VAL A 228 10.86 3.82 18.31
C VAL A 228 11.57 5.04 18.90
N TRP A 229 12.82 4.90 19.30
CA TRP A 229 13.62 6.00 19.84
C TRP A 229 14.00 7.02 18.76
N VAL A 230 14.19 6.58 17.52
CA VAL A 230 14.48 7.45 16.38
C VAL A 230 13.32 8.41 16.10
N ARG A 231 12.09 7.91 16.14
CA ARG A 231 10.90 8.74 15.96
C ARG A 231 10.81 9.85 17.00
N LYS A 232 11.23 9.59 18.25
CA LYS A 232 11.23 10.58 19.32
C LYS A 232 12.14 11.78 19.08
N LEU A 233 13.13 11.68 18.17
CA LEU A 233 13.96 12.83 17.78
C LEU A 233 13.15 13.92 17.07
N ILE A 234 12.14 13.53 16.32
CA ILE A 234 11.35 14.44 15.47
C ILE A 234 9.94 14.71 16.00
N GLU A 235 9.48 13.98 17.01
CA GLU A 235 8.18 14.22 17.66
C GLU A 235 8.04 15.67 18.16
N PRO A 236 9.03 16.28 18.84
CA PRO A 236 8.91 17.66 19.29
C PRO A 236 8.72 18.67 18.14
N ILE A 237 9.36 18.43 17.00
CA ILE A 237 9.22 19.26 15.80
C ILE A 237 7.78 19.14 15.28
N HIS A 238 7.29 17.92 15.17
CA HIS A 238 5.94 17.64 14.71
C HIS A 238 4.89 18.26 15.63
N GLU A 239 5.04 18.10 16.96
CA GLU A 239 4.11 18.64 17.96
C GLU A 239 4.06 20.17 17.91
N GLU A 240 5.20 20.83 17.78
CA GLU A 240 5.28 22.29 17.68
C GLU A 240 4.56 22.79 16.41
N ILE A 241 4.79 22.15 15.26
CA ILE A 241 4.08 22.48 14.02
C ILE A 241 2.58 22.30 14.19
N ARG A 242 2.15 21.18 14.79
CA ARG A 242 0.71 20.91 15.02
C ARG A 242 0.09 21.90 15.99
N ARG A 243 0.82 22.37 17.00
CA ARG A 243 0.39 23.42 17.93
C ARG A 243 0.15 24.73 17.17
N GLN A 244 1.10 25.15 16.32
CA GLN A 244 0.97 26.37 15.52
C GLN A 244 -0.23 26.28 14.54
N VAL A 245 -0.43 25.14 13.91
CA VAL A 245 -1.59 24.89 13.04
C VAL A 245 -2.90 25.01 13.84
N ALA A 246 -2.95 24.43 15.03
CA ALA A 246 -4.15 24.50 15.87
C ALA A 246 -4.48 25.94 16.28
N GLU A 247 -3.48 26.76 16.60
CA GLU A 247 -3.65 28.18 16.91
C GLU A 247 -4.14 28.97 15.69
N SER A 248 -3.53 28.78 14.52
CA SER A 248 -3.93 29.41 13.27
C SER A 248 -5.36 29.02 12.87
N MET A 249 -5.73 27.76 13.03
CA MET A 249 -7.10 27.28 12.78
C MET A 249 -8.09 27.88 13.77
N LYS A 250 -7.71 28.11 15.01
CA LYS A 250 -8.57 28.79 16.01
C LYS A 250 -8.81 30.25 15.61
N ALA A 251 -7.77 30.96 15.17
CA ALA A 251 -7.89 32.32 14.66
C ALA A 251 -8.80 32.38 13.43
N TYR A 252 -8.52 31.51 12.44
CA TYR A 252 -9.34 31.41 11.22
C TYR A 252 -10.84 31.17 11.53
N ARG A 253 -11.17 30.23 12.43
CA ARG A 253 -12.56 29.98 12.82
C ARG A 253 -13.23 31.21 13.46
N LYS A 254 -12.47 32.02 14.19
CA LYS A 254 -12.99 33.28 14.77
C LYS A 254 -13.28 34.30 13.66
N GLU A 255 -12.39 34.47 12.72
CA GLU A 255 -12.54 35.37 11.57
C GLU A 255 -13.70 34.92 10.67
N LEU A 256 -13.81 33.61 10.39
CA LEU A 256 -14.87 33.04 9.59
C LEU A 256 -16.25 33.30 10.20
N ARG A 257 -16.39 33.11 11.52
CA ARG A 257 -17.65 33.46 12.24
C ARG A 257 -17.97 34.94 12.15
N ALA A 258 -16.96 35.82 12.30
CA ALA A 258 -17.14 37.24 12.16
C ALA A 258 -17.58 37.63 10.73
N TYR A 259 -16.96 37.00 9.71
CA TYR A 259 -17.34 37.18 8.31
C TYR A 259 -18.78 36.68 8.06
N GLU A 260 -19.15 35.52 8.57
CA GLU A 260 -20.50 34.97 8.45
C GLU A 260 -21.56 35.85 9.11
N ALA A 261 -21.23 36.47 10.22
CA ALA A 261 -22.12 37.41 10.94
C ALA A 261 -22.44 38.69 10.16
N LEU A 262 -21.64 39.06 9.16
CA LEU A 262 -21.88 40.24 8.30
C LEU A 262 -23.14 40.13 7.42
N GLY A 263 -23.70 38.94 7.25
CA GLY A 263 -24.91 38.71 6.48
C GLY A 263 -24.81 39.26 5.05
N LYS A 264 -25.66 40.18 4.65
CA LYS A 264 -25.66 40.76 3.29
C LYS A 264 -24.44 41.63 2.99
N ALA A 265 -23.76 42.18 4.00
CA ALA A 265 -22.54 42.98 3.85
C ALA A 265 -21.29 42.17 3.47
N ARG A 266 -21.42 40.83 3.34
CA ARG A 266 -20.35 39.96 2.83
C ARG A 266 -20.03 40.21 1.36
N LYS A 267 -20.97 40.79 0.56
CA LYS A 267 -20.78 40.92 -0.90
C LYS A 267 -19.52 41.69 -1.31
N ASP A 268 -19.10 42.62 -0.45
CA ASP A 268 -17.97 43.51 -0.73
C ASP A 268 -16.69 43.11 0.03
N LYS A 269 -16.68 41.93 0.67
CA LYS A 269 -15.55 41.43 1.45
C LYS A 269 -15.14 40.05 1.01
N GLU A 270 -13.83 39.85 0.92
CA GLU A 270 -13.26 38.52 0.66
C GLU A 270 -13.42 37.59 1.88
N PRO A 271 -13.74 36.32 1.68
CA PRO A 271 -13.80 35.36 2.75
C PRO A 271 -12.39 35.10 3.32
N PRO A 272 -12.26 34.85 4.61
CA PRO A 272 -10.97 34.49 5.19
C PRO A 272 -10.45 33.18 4.61
N VAL A 273 -9.13 33.13 4.34
CA VAL A 273 -8.47 31.96 3.76
C VAL A 273 -8.06 31.00 4.87
N ALA A 274 -8.37 29.72 4.70
CA ALA A 274 -7.96 28.68 5.64
C ALA A 274 -6.44 28.54 5.68
N PRO A 275 -5.82 28.46 6.85
CA PRO A 275 -4.40 28.23 6.97
C PRO A 275 -4.02 26.82 6.48
N PRO A 276 -2.77 26.61 5.98
CA PRO A 276 -2.30 25.32 5.57
C PRO A 276 -2.25 24.32 6.73
N ASN A 277 -2.60 23.07 6.47
CA ASN A 277 -2.57 21.99 7.46
C ASN A 277 -1.19 21.33 7.54
N ARG A 278 -0.22 22.07 8.02
CA ARG A 278 1.18 21.63 8.10
C ARG A 278 1.38 20.46 9.05
N MET A 279 2.24 19.53 8.65
CA MET A 279 2.68 18.42 9.50
C MET A 279 4.09 17.96 9.10
N PHE A 280 4.91 17.55 10.05
CA PHE A 280 6.24 17.04 9.77
C PHE A 280 6.22 15.51 9.57
N ILE A 281 5.52 14.77 10.44
CA ILE A 281 5.33 13.33 10.29
C ILE A 281 4.01 13.11 9.52
N ILE A 282 4.13 12.57 8.32
CA ILE A 282 3.01 12.28 7.42
C ILE A 282 2.61 10.82 7.62
N PRO A 283 1.32 10.51 7.89
CA PRO A 283 0.86 9.13 8.02
C PRO A 283 1.06 8.33 6.72
N GLY A 284 1.54 7.10 6.83
CA GLY A 284 1.80 6.22 5.68
C GLY A 284 0.54 5.67 4.99
N ASN A 285 -0.63 5.74 5.65
CA ASN A 285 -1.91 5.31 5.09
C ASN A 285 -2.65 6.40 4.28
N ASN A 286 -1.92 7.38 3.76
CA ASN A 286 -2.48 8.46 2.95
C ASN A 286 -2.85 8.01 1.53
N THR A 287 -3.80 8.72 0.93
CA THR A 287 -3.99 8.68 -0.53
C THR A 287 -2.89 9.48 -1.23
N GLY A 288 -2.62 9.21 -2.52
CA GLY A 288 -1.63 9.97 -3.28
C GLY A 288 -1.89 11.47 -3.29
N THR A 289 -3.15 11.89 -3.43
CA THR A 289 -3.54 13.31 -3.36
C THR A 289 -3.36 13.89 -1.95
N GLY A 290 -3.67 13.09 -0.92
CA GLY A 290 -3.48 13.50 0.48
C GLY A 290 -2.00 13.72 0.82
N LEU A 291 -1.14 12.83 0.36
CA LEU A 291 0.32 12.97 0.51
C LEU A 291 0.82 14.26 -0.16
N LEU A 292 0.44 14.49 -1.42
CA LEU A 292 0.82 15.71 -2.15
C LEU A 292 0.32 16.98 -1.46
N GLN A 293 -0.93 17.00 -0.97
CA GLN A 293 -1.46 18.13 -0.24
C GLN A 293 -0.69 18.40 1.07
N ASN A 294 -0.32 17.34 1.81
CA ASN A 294 0.46 17.48 3.03
C ASN A 294 1.86 18.06 2.76
N LEU A 295 2.50 17.63 1.68
CA LEU A 295 3.79 18.19 1.25
C LEU A 295 3.66 19.66 0.83
N ILE A 296 2.63 20.01 0.05
CA ILE A 296 2.38 21.40 -0.35
C ILE A 296 2.13 22.29 0.87
N ASP A 297 1.28 21.84 1.79
CA ASP A 297 0.98 22.58 3.03
C ASP A 297 2.22 22.76 3.92
N SER A 298 3.21 21.89 3.81
CA SER A 298 4.44 21.85 4.61
C SER A 298 5.69 22.31 3.83
N ASP A 299 5.53 23.11 2.78
CA ASP A 299 6.61 23.66 1.95
C ASP A 299 7.54 22.57 1.36
N GLY A 300 6.97 21.44 0.97
CA GLY A 300 7.69 20.30 0.39
C GLY A 300 8.42 19.42 1.41
N THR A 301 8.30 19.69 2.70
CA THR A 301 9.02 18.94 3.76
C THR A 301 8.10 17.99 4.49
N GLY A 302 8.55 16.74 4.67
CA GLY A 302 7.82 15.75 5.46
C GLY A 302 8.53 14.42 5.50
N ILE A 303 8.20 13.62 6.49
CA ILE A 303 8.72 12.26 6.64
C ILE A 303 7.59 11.26 6.90
N ILE A 304 7.63 10.13 6.21
CA ILE A 304 6.83 8.97 6.54
C ILE A 304 7.67 8.08 7.45
N CYS A 305 7.22 7.88 8.68
CA CYS A 305 7.93 7.10 9.70
C CYS A 305 6.97 6.05 10.28
N GLU A 306 6.93 4.88 9.63
CA GLU A 306 6.04 3.77 10.00
C GLU A 306 6.83 2.60 10.56
N SER A 307 6.29 1.98 11.59
CA SER A 307 6.86 0.78 12.21
C SER A 307 6.58 -0.49 11.40
N GLU A 308 5.50 -0.47 10.63
CA GLU A 308 5.03 -1.61 9.83
C GLU A 308 5.06 -1.23 8.35
N ALA A 309 5.87 -1.96 7.57
CA ALA A 309 5.99 -1.73 6.13
C ALA A 309 4.68 -1.98 5.38
N ASP A 310 3.81 -2.82 5.90
CA ASP A 310 2.51 -3.16 5.31
C ASP A 310 1.59 -1.95 5.18
N THR A 311 1.66 -1.00 6.10
CA THR A 311 0.91 0.26 6.03
C THR A 311 1.25 1.03 4.76
N VAL A 312 2.54 1.18 4.47
CA VAL A 312 3.06 1.90 3.30
C VAL A 312 2.84 1.08 2.02
N SER A 313 3.10 -0.22 2.07
CA SER A 313 2.95 -1.13 0.93
C SER A 313 1.49 -1.22 0.47
N THR A 314 0.55 -1.32 1.41
CA THR A 314 -0.89 -1.30 1.11
C THR A 314 -1.30 0.03 0.49
N ALA A 315 -0.84 1.15 1.03
CA ALA A 315 -1.16 2.47 0.48
C ALA A 315 -0.58 2.65 -0.94
N ILE A 316 0.63 2.17 -1.22
CA ILE A 316 1.24 2.22 -2.56
C ILE A 316 0.52 1.29 -3.54
N GLY A 317 0.07 0.12 -3.08
CA GLY A 317 -0.56 -0.91 -3.92
C GLY A 317 -2.02 -0.65 -4.29
N THR A 318 -2.70 0.30 -3.65
CA THR A 318 -4.10 0.62 -3.95
C THR A 318 -4.24 1.56 -5.14
N GLU A 319 -5.35 1.46 -5.89
CA GLU A 319 -5.65 2.33 -7.05
C GLU A 319 -5.66 3.81 -6.66
N PHE A 320 -6.11 4.15 -5.45
CA PHE A 320 -6.17 5.53 -4.94
C PHE A 320 -4.89 5.96 -4.20
N GLY A 321 -4.03 5.00 -3.85
CA GLY A 321 -2.83 5.22 -3.07
C GLY A 321 -1.53 5.18 -3.87
N ASN A 322 -1.58 4.89 -5.17
CA ASN A 322 -0.38 4.69 -5.99
C ASN A 322 0.49 5.95 -6.06
N TRP A 323 1.31 6.16 -5.05
CA TRP A 323 2.25 7.29 -4.95
C TRP A 323 3.73 6.87 -5.05
N SER A 324 3.98 5.68 -5.63
CA SER A 324 5.35 5.20 -5.87
C SER A 324 6.15 6.14 -6.78
N ASP A 325 5.50 6.74 -7.80
CA ASP A 325 6.10 7.78 -8.63
C ASP A 325 6.44 9.05 -7.83
N THR A 326 5.55 9.43 -6.91
CA THR A 326 5.76 10.57 -5.99
C THR A 326 6.99 10.34 -5.11
N LEU A 327 7.20 9.13 -4.58
CA LEU A 327 8.39 8.82 -3.78
C LEU A 327 9.69 8.92 -4.58
N ARG A 328 9.69 8.43 -5.82
CA ARG A 328 10.88 8.54 -6.68
C ARG A 328 11.22 9.98 -7.01
N LYS A 329 10.22 10.78 -7.38
CA LYS A 329 10.40 12.21 -7.64
C LYS A 329 10.85 12.96 -6.38
N ALA A 330 10.27 12.62 -5.22
CA ALA A 330 10.69 13.20 -3.95
C ALA A 330 12.15 12.86 -3.61
N PHE A 331 12.60 11.65 -3.91
CA PHE A 331 13.99 11.24 -3.73
C PHE A 331 14.97 12.07 -4.60
N ASP A 332 14.54 12.42 -5.81
CA ASP A 332 15.30 13.28 -6.73
C ASP A 332 15.11 14.77 -6.43
N HIS A 333 14.40 15.14 -5.39
CA HIS A 333 14.04 16.52 -5.01
C HIS A 333 13.29 17.28 -6.11
N ASP A 334 12.58 16.56 -6.95
CA ASP A 334 11.78 17.13 -8.02
C ASP A 334 10.52 17.81 -7.48
N ARG A 335 9.98 18.74 -8.27
CA ARG A 335 8.69 19.36 -7.98
C ARG A 335 7.57 18.35 -8.14
N LEU A 336 6.65 18.34 -7.18
CA LEU A 336 5.45 17.54 -7.23
C LEU A 336 4.25 18.46 -7.47
N SER A 337 3.39 18.06 -8.40
CA SER A 337 2.21 18.82 -8.73
C SER A 337 0.99 17.93 -8.94
N TYR A 338 -0.18 18.47 -8.68
CA TYR A 338 -1.42 17.84 -9.09
C TYR A 338 -2.43 18.88 -9.63
N ASN A 339 -3.32 18.40 -10.48
CA ASN A 339 -4.41 19.18 -11.02
C ASN A 339 -5.74 18.49 -10.74
N ARG A 340 -6.55 19.06 -9.85
CA ARG A 340 -7.91 18.59 -9.58
C ARG A 340 -8.88 19.11 -10.61
N ARG A 341 -9.47 18.21 -11.39
CA ARG A 341 -10.52 18.58 -12.35
C ARG A 341 -11.78 19.12 -11.68
N THR A 342 -12.10 18.62 -10.48
CA THR A 342 -13.30 19.02 -9.72
C THR A 342 -13.28 20.50 -9.35
N ASP A 343 -12.13 20.98 -8.87
CA ASP A 343 -11.99 22.34 -8.35
C ASP A 343 -11.26 23.25 -9.31
N ARG A 344 -10.77 22.71 -10.44
CA ARG A 344 -9.87 23.39 -11.41
C ARG A 344 -8.63 23.99 -10.74
N GLU A 345 -8.21 23.38 -9.63
CA GLU A 345 -7.10 23.85 -8.82
C GLU A 345 -5.81 23.11 -9.21
N TYR A 346 -4.80 23.88 -9.63
CA TYR A 346 -3.44 23.40 -9.81
C TYR A 346 -2.61 23.78 -8.57
N LYS A 347 -1.94 22.80 -8.00
CA LYS A 347 -1.00 23.01 -6.88
C LYS A 347 0.32 22.32 -7.16
N GLU A 348 1.42 22.93 -6.71
CA GLU A 348 2.77 22.46 -6.93
C GLU A 348 3.64 22.76 -5.71
N THR A 349 4.58 21.86 -5.41
CA THR A 349 5.67 22.11 -4.45
C THR A 349 6.81 22.84 -5.13
N THR A 350 7.59 23.61 -4.39
CA THR A 350 8.84 24.20 -4.90
C THR A 350 9.94 23.17 -5.06
N ALA A 351 10.02 22.20 -4.14
CA ALA A 351 10.90 21.04 -4.12
C ALA A 351 10.35 20.05 -3.07
N CYS A 352 10.95 18.86 -2.94
CA CYS A 352 10.62 17.88 -1.91
C CYS A 352 11.85 17.53 -1.08
N TYR A 353 11.64 17.43 0.23
CA TYR A 353 12.69 17.18 1.20
C TYR A 353 12.27 16.11 2.21
#